data_2e00bf55931daa5d322d2607402c8862
#
_entry.id   2e00bf55931daa5d322d2607402c8862
#
_cell.length_a   1.000
_cell.length_b   1.000
_cell.length_c   1.000
_cell.angle_alpha   90.00
_cell.angle_beta   90.00
_cell.angle_gamma   90.00
#
_symmetry.space_group_name_H-M   'P 1'
#
loop_
_entity.id
_entity.type
_entity.pdbx_description
1 polymer ?
#
loop_
_entity_poly.entity_id
_entity_poly.type
_entity_poly.pdbx_seq_one_letter_code
_entity_poly.pdbx_strand_id
1 'polypeptide(L)'
;VEVIMAMAILVAGGAGILALQQATTEGNLEAREMTTATTIARTWVERLKRDTVLWTTGGAGVPSADLTRTLYLLAVPAAGTTSTWTTPVPPDLAVESYAFDYFGNDTLPTAAGVTYCAQDRLQWVSPGRTIRADVRVWWPRNSRVGGNARFPNCGVGSETAIGNSNSVRSVT
;
A
#
# COMPACT_ATOMS: atom_id res chain seq x y z
N VAL A 1 -51.77 26.81 -3.11
CA VAL A 1 -51.53 25.34 -2.99
C VAL A 1 -50.51 24.90 -4.04
N GLU A 2 -50.66 25.25 -5.31
CA GLU A 2 -49.75 24.86 -6.43
C GLU A 2 -48.32 25.32 -6.24
N VAL A 3 -48.09 26.56 -5.80
CA VAL A 3 -46.74 27.10 -5.57
C VAL A 3 -46.01 26.34 -4.46
N ILE A 4 -46.72 25.95 -3.41
CA ILE A 4 -46.14 25.19 -2.28
C ILE A 4 -45.78 23.78 -2.74
N MET A 5 -46.59 23.12 -3.53
CA MET A 5 -46.30 21.82 -4.10
C MET A 5 -45.11 21.88 -5.09
N ALA A 6 -45.06 22.90 -5.95
CA ALA A 6 -43.92 23.09 -6.84
C ALA A 6 -42.60 23.30 -6.11
N MET A 7 -42.60 24.12 -5.04
CA MET A 7 -41.43 24.31 -4.19
C MET A 7 -40.99 23.01 -3.46
N ALA A 8 -41.95 22.24 -2.96
CA ALA A 8 -41.66 20.97 -2.29
C ALA A 8 -40.97 19.97 -3.24
N ILE A 9 -41.44 19.86 -4.48
CA ILE A 9 -40.84 18.98 -5.50
C ILE A 9 -39.44 19.48 -5.87
N LEU A 10 -39.26 20.79 -6.01
CA LEU A 10 -37.96 21.38 -6.36
C LEU A 10 -36.92 21.16 -5.25
N VAL A 11 -37.33 21.33 -4.00
CA VAL A 11 -36.42 21.05 -2.83
C VAL A 11 -36.06 19.57 -2.77
N ALA A 12 -37.04 18.68 -2.92
CA ALA A 12 -36.78 17.23 -2.88
C ALA A 12 -35.88 16.80 -4.06
N GLY A 13 -36.14 17.31 -5.25
CA GLY A 13 -35.28 17.03 -6.43
C GLY A 13 -33.87 17.58 -6.27
N GLY A 14 -33.72 18.79 -5.76
CA GLY A 14 -32.43 19.43 -5.49
C GLY A 14 -31.61 18.65 -4.45
N ALA A 15 -32.24 18.21 -3.37
CA ALA A 15 -31.58 17.37 -2.37
C ALA A 15 -31.09 16.03 -2.93
N GLY A 16 -31.87 15.42 -3.82
CA GLY A 16 -31.48 14.19 -4.52
C GLY A 16 -30.24 14.38 -5.39
N ILE A 17 -30.17 15.48 -6.14
CA ILE A 17 -29.02 15.80 -6.99
C ILE A 17 -27.75 16.01 -6.15
N LEU A 18 -27.84 16.74 -5.05
CA LEU A 18 -26.70 16.96 -4.13
C LEU A 18 -26.20 15.66 -3.54
N ALA A 19 -27.08 14.76 -3.12
CA ALA A 19 -26.70 13.44 -2.60
C ALA A 19 -25.96 12.60 -3.65
N LEU A 20 -26.43 12.62 -4.91
CA LEU A 20 -25.73 11.92 -6.00
C LEU A 20 -24.37 12.53 -6.30
N GLN A 21 -24.22 13.85 -6.27
CA GLN A 21 -22.93 14.51 -6.47
C GLN A 21 -21.93 14.14 -5.37
N GLN A 22 -22.35 14.08 -4.11
CA GLN A 22 -21.49 13.63 -3.01
C GLN A 22 -21.03 12.19 -3.21
N ALA A 23 -21.96 11.27 -3.49
CA ALA A 23 -21.63 9.86 -3.73
C ALA A 23 -20.67 9.68 -4.91
N THR A 24 -20.86 10.43 -5.99
CA THR A 24 -19.99 10.38 -7.18
C THR A 24 -18.59 10.91 -6.83
N THR A 25 -18.50 12.00 -6.09
CA THR A 25 -17.21 12.59 -5.68
C THR A 25 -16.44 11.64 -4.78
N GLU A 26 -17.10 11.05 -3.78
CA GLU A 26 -16.48 10.07 -2.89
C GLU A 26 -15.99 8.83 -3.67
N GLY A 27 -16.81 8.31 -4.58
CA GLY A 27 -16.44 7.18 -5.42
C GLY A 27 -15.22 7.46 -6.31
N ASN A 28 -15.14 8.66 -6.90
CA ASN A 28 -14.00 9.06 -7.71
C ASN A 28 -12.70 9.19 -6.88
N LEU A 29 -12.81 9.70 -5.66
CA LEU A 29 -11.67 9.79 -4.74
C LEU A 29 -11.16 8.40 -4.35
N GLU A 30 -12.08 7.51 -4.01
CA GLU A 30 -11.76 6.13 -3.67
C GLU A 30 -11.09 5.38 -4.83
N ALA A 31 -11.61 5.53 -6.04
CA ALA A 31 -11.03 4.93 -7.23
C ALA A 31 -9.61 5.44 -7.49
N ARG A 32 -9.35 6.73 -7.27
CA ARG A 32 -8.02 7.32 -7.40
C ARG A 32 -7.05 6.77 -6.35
N GLU A 33 -7.47 6.70 -5.09
CA GLU A 33 -6.63 6.13 -4.01
C GLU A 33 -6.26 4.68 -4.31
N MET A 34 -7.22 3.86 -4.77
CA MET A 34 -6.98 2.47 -5.17
C MET A 34 -6.00 2.36 -6.34
N THR A 35 -6.13 3.25 -7.33
CA THR A 35 -5.23 3.29 -8.48
C THR A 35 -3.81 3.64 -8.04
N THR A 36 -3.64 4.63 -7.18
CA THR A 36 -2.34 5.01 -6.61
C THR A 36 -1.73 3.86 -5.82
N ALA A 37 -2.50 3.23 -4.93
CA ALA A 37 -2.04 2.09 -4.14
C ALA A 37 -1.61 0.90 -5.03
N THR A 38 -2.37 0.62 -6.09
CA THR A 38 -2.02 -0.43 -7.06
C THR A 38 -0.72 -0.09 -7.80
N THR A 39 -0.51 1.17 -8.15
CA THR A 39 0.74 1.62 -8.79
C THR A 39 1.93 1.45 -7.85
N ILE A 40 1.79 1.83 -6.58
CA ILE A 40 2.81 1.61 -5.55
C ILE A 40 3.13 0.12 -5.40
N ALA A 41 2.10 -0.74 -5.33
CA ALA A 41 2.30 -2.19 -5.23
C ALA A 41 3.07 -2.74 -6.43
N ARG A 42 2.76 -2.30 -7.65
CA ARG A 42 3.49 -2.67 -8.87
C ARG A 42 4.94 -2.19 -8.83
N THR A 43 5.18 -0.97 -8.40
CA THR A 43 6.54 -0.43 -8.23
C THR A 43 7.36 -1.31 -7.28
N TRP A 44 6.78 -1.75 -6.16
CA TRP A 44 7.45 -2.65 -5.23
C TRP A 44 7.71 -4.03 -5.83
N VAL A 45 6.76 -4.59 -6.57
CA VAL A 45 6.98 -5.86 -7.29
C VAL A 45 8.14 -5.73 -8.30
N GLU A 46 8.24 -4.60 -9.00
CA GLU A 46 9.36 -4.37 -9.94
C GLU A 46 10.70 -4.18 -9.21
N ARG A 47 10.72 -3.54 -8.03
CA ARG A 47 11.92 -3.46 -7.17
C ARG A 47 12.39 -4.86 -6.76
N LEU A 48 11.47 -5.71 -6.30
CA LEU A 48 11.76 -7.10 -5.94
C LEU A 48 12.24 -7.92 -7.14
N LYS A 49 11.62 -7.75 -8.32
CA LYS A 49 12.09 -8.41 -9.55
C LYS A 49 13.50 -7.96 -9.94
N ARG A 50 13.79 -6.66 -9.85
CA ARG A 50 15.14 -6.14 -10.11
C ARG A 50 16.16 -6.78 -9.17
N ASP A 51 15.78 -6.97 -7.90
CA ASP A 51 16.63 -7.59 -6.89
C ASP A 51 16.92 -9.06 -7.21
N THR A 52 16.01 -9.78 -7.90
CA THR A 52 16.25 -11.18 -8.31
C THR A 52 17.42 -11.34 -9.27
N VAL A 53 17.78 -10.31 -10.02
CA VAL A 53 18.93 -10.34 -10.93
C VAL A 53 20.24 -10.50 -10.16
N LEU A 54 20.28 -10.04 -8.93
CA LEU A 54 21.43 -10.15 -8.04
C LEU A 54 21.51 -11.51 -7.31
N TRP A 55 20.48 -12.30 -7.43
CA TRP A 55 20.46 -13.67 -6.92
C TRP A 55 21.35 -14.54 -7.79
N THR A 56 22.55 -14.87 -7.29
CA THR A 56 23.49 -15.67 -8.04
C THR A 56 23.19 -17.15 -7.92
N THR A 57 23.12 -17.80 -9.08
CA THR A 57 23.20 -19.27 -9.15
C THR A 57 24.66 -19.67 -8.97
N GLY A 58 24.94 -20.59 -8.04
CA GLY A 58 26.27 -21.18 -7.93
C GLY A 58 26.69 -21.88 -9.21
N GLY A 59 28.00 -21.88 -9.52
CA GLY A 59 28.53 -22.55 -10.68
C GLY A 59 28.11 -24.02 -10.77
N ALA A 60 28.07 -24.58 -11.98
CA ALA A 60 27.74 -25.97 -12.28
C ALA A 60 26.24 -26.35 -12.14
N GLY A 61 25.31 -25.42 -12.41
CA GLY A 61 23.89 -25.76 -12.56
C GLY A 61 23.13 -26.07 -11.26
N VAL A 62 23.75 -25.88 -10.12
CA VAL A 62 23.08 -25.91 -8.81
C VAL A 62 22.79 -24.47 -8.41
N PRO A 63 21.50 -24.07 -8.31
CA PRO A 63 21.18 -22.77 -7.76
C PRO A 63 21.65 -22.77 -6.29
N SER A 64 22.77 -22.14 -6.00
CA SER A 64 23.06 -21.76 -4.63
C SER A 64 22.11 -20.62 -4.28
N ALA A 65 21.44 -20.73 -3.14
CA ALA A 65 20.60 -19.64 -2.63
C ALA A 65 21.50 -18.54 -2.04
N ASP A 66 22.38 -17.99 -2.85
CA ASP A 66 23.19 -16.87 -2.42
C ASP A 66 22.41 -15.58 -2.62
N LEU A 67 21.79 -15.14 -1.56
CA LEU A 67 21.04 -13.88 -1.47
C LEU A 67 21.90 -12.74 -0.91
N THR A 68 23.19 -12.96 -0.64
CA THR A 68 24.05 -11.96 0.03
C THR A 68 24.22 -10.66 -0.77
N ARG A 69 23.99 -10.71 -2.07
CA ARG A 69 24.05 -9.54 -2.98
C ARG A 69 22.67 -8.90 -3.23
N THR A 70 21.60 -9.53 -2.77
CA THR A 70 20.26 -8.97 -2.91
C THR A 70 19.99 -7.99 -1.77
N LEU A 71 19.14 -6.99 -2.03
CA LEU A 71 18.80 -5.95 -1.06
C LEU A 71 17.59 -6.36 -0.21
N TYR A 72 16.51 -6.74 -0.88
CA TYR A 72 15.23 -7.05 -0.25
C TYR A 72 15.05 -8.54 0.00
N LEU A 73 15.46 -9.38 -0.96
CA LEU A 73 15.29 -10.84 -0.86
C LEU A 73 16.16 -11.46 0.24
N LEU A 74 17.21 -10.76 0.68
CA LEU A 74 18.03 -11.19 1.81
C LEU A 74 17.20 -11.34 3.10
N ALA A 75 16.10 -10.59 3.24
CA ALA A 75 15.20 -10.63 4.38
C ALA A 75 14.29 -11.87 4.41
N VAL A 76 14.37 -12.78 3.41
CA VAL A 76 13.55 -13.99 3.40
C VAL A 76 13.84 -14.86 4.63
N PRO A 77 12.80 -15.25 5.41
CA PRO A 77 12.99 -16.11 6.58
C PRO A 77 13.56 -17.48 6.19
N ALA A 78 14.19 -18.16 7.14
CA ALA A 78 14.69 -19.52 6.93
C ALA A 78 13.56 -20.44 6.43
N ALA A 79 13.92 -21.42 5.59
CA ALA A 79 12.97 -22.37 5.04
C ALA A 79 12.21 -23.11 6.17
N GLY A 80 10.89 -23.21 6.01
CA GLY A 80 10.00 -23.81 7.02
C GLY A 80 9.52 -22.87 8.12
N THR A 81 9.99 -21.62 8.13
CA THR A 81 9.52 -20.59 9.06
C THR A 81 8.25 -19.92 8.53
N THR A 82 7.30 -19.64 9.41
CA THR A 82 6.10 -18.86 9.04
C THR A 82 6.53 -17.44 8.65
N SER A 83 6.15 -17.06 7.45
CA SER A 83 6.40 -15.73 6.93
C SER A 83 5.40 -14.72 7.51
N THR A 84 5.89 -13.59 7.98
CA THR A 84 5.09 -12.47 8.49
C THR A 84 5.22 -11.28 7.55
N TRP A 85 4.28 -10.35 7.64
CA TRP A 85 4.41 -9.06 6.97
C TRP A 85 5.52 -8.25 7.62
N THR A 86 6.40 -7.70 6.80
CA THR A 86 7.52 -6.87 7.24
C THR A 86 7.54 -5.57 6.43
N THR A 87 8.17 -4.55 6.98
CA THR A 87 8.50 -3.35 6.19
C THR A 87 9.79 -3.63 5.42
N PRO A 88 9.77 -3.47 4.09
CA PRO A 88 11.01 -3.58 3.33
C PRO A 88 12.02 -2.53 3.82
N VAL A 89 13.27 -2.94 3.97
CA VAL A 89 14.35 -2.05 4.43
C VAL A 89 15.23 -1.70 3.24
N PRO A 90 14.95 -0.60 2.53
CA PRO A 90 15.80 -0.16 1.44
C PRO A 90 17.12 0.41 1.98
N PRO A 91 18.21 0.36 1.19
CA PRO A 91 19.50 0.90 1.59
C PRO A 91 19.49 2.42 1.75
N ASP A 92 18.62 3.09 1.03
CA ASP A 92 18.44 4.55 1.11
C ASP A 92 16.94 4.90 1.06
N LEU A 93 16.40 5.28 2.21
CA LEU A 93 14.99 5.70 2.36
C LEU A 93 14.65 7.00 1.62
N ALA A 94 15.65 7.78 1.21
CA ALA A 94 15.41 8.99 0.43
C ALA A 94 15.14 8.71 -1.05
N VAL A 95 15.63 7.57 -1.54
CA VAL A 95 15.50 7.17 -2.96
C VAL A 95 14.44 6.10 -3.16
N GLU A 96 14.41 5.12 -2.27
CA GLU A 96 13.42 4.03 -2.29
C GLU A 96 12.83 3.88 -0.90
N SER A 97 11.56 4.20 -0.73
CA SER A 97 10.88 4.15 0.57
C SER A 97 9.74 3.14 0.56
N TYR A 98 9.37 2.67 1.75
CA TYR A 98 8.13 1.93 1.99
C TYR A 98 6.98 2.85 2.42
N ALA A 99 7.23 4.17 2.48
CA ALA A 99 6.26 5.21 2.77
C ALA A 99 6.08 6.11 1.56
N PHE A 100 4.84 6.49 1.26
CA PHE A 100 4.50 7.28 0.08
C PHE A 100 3.57 8.43 0.48
N ASP A 101 3.72 9.54 -0.23
CA ASP A 101 2.82 10.67 -0.11
C ASP A 101 1.46 10.41 -0.79
N TYR A 102 0.58 11.40 -0.77
CA TYR A 102 -0.73 11.34 -1.41
C TYR A 102 -0.68 11.10 -2.93
N PHE A 103 0.40 11.50 -3.58
CA PHE A 103 0.58 11.33 -5.03
C PHE A 103 1.26 10.00 -5.39
N GLY A 104 1.71 9.23 -4.41
CA GLY A 104 2.41 7.97 -4.62
C GLY A 104 3.92 8.13 -4.83
N ASN A 105 4.49 9.28 -4.48
CA ASN A 105 5.94 9.47 -4.50
C ASN A 105 6.56 8.93 -3.22
N ASP A 106 7.78 8.39 -3.34
CA ASP A 106 8.56 7.96 -2.19
C ASP A 106 8.79 9.13 -1.21
N THR A 107 8.59 8.89 0.07
CA THR A 107 8.83 9.87 1.13
C THR A 107 9.42 9.20 2.36
N LEU A 108 10.03 9.97 3.24
CA LEU A 108 10.55 9.42 4.50
C LEU A 108 9.40 8.88 5.36
N PRO A 109 9.55 7.71 5.98
CA PRO A 109 8.49 7.09 6.80
C PRO A 109 7.99 7.94 7.97
N THR A 110 8.82 8.90 8.39
CA THR A 110 8.51 9.86 9.46
C THR A 110 7.98 11.20 8.95
N ALA A 111 7.87 11.38 7.63
CA ALA A 111 7.40 12.63 7.05
C ALA A 111 5.92 12.88 7.38
N ALA A 112 5.59 14.16 7.57
CA ALA A 112 4.22 14.57 7.91
C ALA A 112 3.18 14.32 6.79
N GLY A 113 3.61 13.95 5.58
CA GLY A 113 2.76 13.74 4.41
C GLY A 113 2.51 12.28 4.05
N VAL A 114 2.94 11.31 4.87
CA VAL A 114 2.76 9.89 4.58
C VAL A 114 1.28 9.53 4.51
N THR A 115 0.88 8.96 3.37
CA THR A 115 -0.49 8.53 3.10
C THR A 115 -0.58 7.04 2.84
N TYR A 116 0.41 6.46 2.13
CA TYR A 116 0.45 5.03 1.83
C TYR A 116 1.68 4.40 2.46
N CYS A 117 1.51 3.17 2.92
CA CYS A 117 2.58 2.35 3.45
C CYS A 117 2.62 1.00 2.73
N ALA A 118 3.80 0.59 2.29
CA ALA A 118 4.03 -0.71 1.69
C ALA A 118 4.64 -1.68 2.71
N GLN A 119 4.23 -2.92 2.62
CA GLN A 119 4.79 -4.04 3.36
C GLN A 119 4.97 -5.20 2.40
N ASP A 120 5.97 -6.01 2.66
CA ASP A 120 6.23 -7.23 1.94
C ASP A 120 6.14 -8.46 2.84
N ARG A 121 5.97 -9.60 2.22
CA ARG A 121 6.04 -10.90 2.86
C ARG A 121 6.76 -11.85 1.94
N LEU A 122 7.91 -12.32 2.37
CA LEU A 122 8.77 -13.21 1.62
C LEU A 122 8.70 -14.62 2.21
N GLN A 123 8.59 -15.63 1.36
CA GLN A 123 8.53 -17.03 1.78
C GLN A 123 9.20 -17.95 0.76
N TRP A 124 9.99 -18.91 1.23
CA TRP A 124 10.46 -20.00 0.39
C TRP A 124 9.31 -20.93 -0.02
N VAL A 125 9.07 -21.03 -1.31
CA VAL A 125 8.21 -22.09 -1.88
C VAL A 125 9.02 -23.36 -2.07
N SER A 126 10.24 -23.23 -2.59
CA SER A 126 11.22 -24.29 -2.69
C SER A 126 12.55 -23.74 -2.19
N PRO A 127 13.09 -24.30 -1.10
CA PRO A 127 14.33 -23.81 -0.50
C PRO A 127 15.45 -23.69 -1.53
N GLY A 128 16.10 -22.51 -1.58
CA GLY A 128 17.18 -22.22 -2.51
C GLY A 128 16.80 -22.08 -3.98
N ARG A 129 15.51 -22.20 -4.35
CA ARG A 129 15.08 -22.17 -5.77
C ARG A 129 13.99 -21.16 -6.07
N THR A 130 13.00 -21.04 -5.19
CA THR A 130 11.82 -20.22 -5.47
C THR A 130 11.36 -19.49 -4.23
N ILE A 131 11.30 -18.18 -4.31
CA ILE A 131 10.73 -17.30 -3.29
C ILE A 131 9.39 -16.77 -3.80
N ARG A 132 8.38 -16.86 -2.97
CA ARG A 132 7.12 -16.12 -3.14
C ARG A 132 7.27 -14.78 -2.43
N ALA A 133 6.95 -13.72 -3.14
CA ALA A 133 6.89 -12.38 -2.60
C ALA A 133 5.46 -11.84 -2.74
N ASP A 134 4.84 -11.51 -1.64
CA ASP A 134 3.56 -10.82 -1.60
C ASP A 134 3.83 -9.37 -1.17
N VAL A 135 3.23 -8.41 -1.84
CA VAL A 135 3.32 -6.98 -1.50
C VAL A 135 1.94 -6.49 -1.10
N ARG A 136 1.85 -5.79 0.01
CA ARG A 136 0.63 -5.16 0.48
C ARG A 136 0.86 -3.65 0.62
N VAL A 137 -0.05 -2.86 0.06
CA VAL A 137 -0.11 -1.41 0.29
C VAL A 137 -1.37 -1.09 1.06
N TRP A 138 -1.26 -0.27 2.07
CA TRP A 138 -2.37 0.11 2.92
C TRP A 138 -2.39 1.64 3.17
N TRP A 139 -3.60 2.19 3.34
CA TRP A 139 -3.84 3.63 3.54
C TRP A 139 -5.09 3.88 4.38
N PRO A 140 -5.22 5.04 5.05
CA PRO A 140 -6.40 5.36 5.84
C PRO A 140 -7.61 5.67 4.94
N ARG A 141 -8.77 5.16 5.30
CA ARG A 141 -10.03 5.33 4.55
C ARG A 141 -10.45 6.80 4.39
N ASN A 142 -10.14 7.66 5.34
CA ASN A 142 -10.55 9.06 5.37
C ASN A 142 -9.35 9.98 5.52
N SER A 143 -8.35 9.86 4.66
CA SER A 143 -7.15 10.71 4.71
C SER A 143 -7.44 12.21 4.61
N ARG A 144 -8.66 12.57 4.19
CA ARG A 144 -9.08 13.97 3.96
C ARG A 144 -10.06 14.54 4.98
N VAL A 145 -10.83 13.72 5.69
CA VAL A 145 -11.83 14.22 6.65
C VAL A 145 -11.15 14.47 7.99
N GLY A 146 -10.78 15.70 8.24
CA GLY A 146 -10.28 16.15 9.54
C GLY A 146 -8.77 16.11 9.75
N GLY A 147 -7.96 15.90 8.71
CA GLY A 147 -6.54 16.27 8.72
C GLY A 147 -5.58 15.44 9.59
N ASN A 148 -6.03 14.48 10.37
CA ASN A 148 -5.21 13.79 11.37
C ASN A 148 -5.11 12.26 11.20
N ALA A 149 -5.73 11.67 10.20
CA ALA A 149 -5.54 10.25 9.89
C ALA A 149 -4.23 10.05 9.11
N ARG A 150 -3.11 10.38 9.74
CA ARG A 150 -1.77 10.14 9.22
C ARG A 150 -1.18 8.96 9.96
N PHE A 151 -0.45 8.14 9.24
CA PHE A 151 0.32 7.12 9.92
C PHE A 151 1.48 7.78 10.67
N PRO A 152 1.63 7.53 11.97
CA PRO A 152 2.78 8.05 12.73
C PRO A 152 4.10 7.49 12.19
N ASN A 153 4.05 6.28 11.63
CA ASN A 153 5.11 5.62 10.87
C ASN A 153 4.49 4.48 10.03
N CYS A 154 5.23 3.94 9.08
CA CYS A 154 4.82 2.80 8.27
C CYS A 154 5.28 1.45 8.84
N GLY A 155 5.64 1.38 10.12
CA GLY A 155 6.08 0.15 10.75
C GLY A 155 5.00 -0.93 10.79
N VAL A 156 5.41 -2.17 11.04
CA VAL A 156 4.51 -3.30 11.24
C VAL A 156 3.60 -3.02 12.45
N GLY A 157 2.30 -3.22 12.28
CA GLY A 157 1.31 -2.94 13.33
C GLY A 157 0.80 -1.49 13.35
N SER A 158 1.36 -0.58 12.53
CA SER A 158 0.87 0.79 12.45
C SER A 158 -0.55 0.87 11.89
N GLU A 159 -0.98 -0.12 11.12
CA GLU A 159 -2.35 -0.26 10.64
C GLU A 159 -3.37 -0.36 11.79
N THR A 160 -2.97 -0.90 12.94
CA THR A 160 -3.83 -1.02 14.13
C THR A 160 -3.83 0.24 15.00
N ALA A 161 -2.80 1.08 14.85
CA ALA A 161 -2.66 2.31 15.64
C ALA A 161 -3.67 3.41 15.26
N ILE A 162 -4.33 3.30 14.08
CA ILE A 162 -5.32 4.28 13.60
C ILE A 162 -6.72 4.02 14.20
N GLY A 163 -6.83 3.13 15.13
CA GLY A 163 -8.11 2.78 15.75
C GLY A 163 -8.99 1.95 14.85
N ASN A 164 -9.88 1.21 14.97
CA ASN A 164 -10.80 0.37 14.21
C ASN A 164 -10.34 -0.10 12.83
N SER A 165 -10.32 -1.39 12.64
CA SER A 165 -10.00 -2.09 11.38
C SER A 165 -10.80 -1.60 10.15
N ASN A 166 -11.89 -0.87 10.36
CA ASN A 166 -12.71 -0.28 9.29
C ASN A 166 -12.14 1.03 8.72
N SER A 167 -11.07 1.59 9.31
CA SER A 167 -10.47 2.85 8.88
C SER A 167 -9.25 2.68 7.98
N VAL A 168 -8.83 1.44 7.72
CA VAL A 168 -7.67 1.13 6.86
C VAL A 168 -8.13 0.33 5.65
N ARG A 169 -7.63 0.69 4.46
CA ARG A 169 -7.79 -0.05 3.22
C ARG A 169 -6.48 -0.66 2.81
N SER A 170 -6.52 -1.76 2.08
CA SER A 170 -5.32 -2.41 1.54
C SER A 170 -5.58 -3.04 0.19
N VAL A 171 -4.51 -3.13 -0.61
CA VAL A 171 -4.40 -3.93 -1.84
C VAL A 171 -3.22 -4.88 -1.69
N THR A 172 -3.39 -6.14 -2.14
CA THR A 172 -2.37 -7.18 -2.09
C THR A 172 -2.18 -7.77 -3.47
#